data_e5062e00c0d3612ce0c2c196184a4c47
#
_entry.id   e5062e00c0d3612ce0c2c196184a4c47
#
_cell.length_a   1.000
_cell.length_b   1.000
_cell.length_c   1.000
_cell.angle_alpha   90.00
_cell.angle_beta   90.00
_cell.angle_gamma   90.00
#
_symmetry.space_group_name_H-M   'P 1'
#
loop_
_entity.id
_entity.type
_entity.pdbx_description
1 polymer ?
#
loop_
_entity_poly.entity_id
_entity_poly.type
_entity_poly.pdbx_seq_one_letter_code
_entity_poly.pdbx_strand_id
1 'polypeptide(L)'
;PYVCQDRASVREFVSTQEDAGWVNQTTLYEYHFDDDTQLLNRSGVLHLKWILRAAPAQRRIIYIQTADAGQATELRMTSVRGITEELVGLENLPPVIPRVTAPIGRSALEVDGIQRGEMSSQPVPRISPALGAGGGGGATP
;
A
#
# COMPACT_ATOMS: atom_id res chain seq x y z
N PRO A 1 14.29 7.70 -40.21
CA PRO A 1 13.50 6.53 -39.86
C PRO A 1 13.73 6.07 -38.41
N TYR A 2 14.94 6.19 -37.87
CA TYR A 2 15.24 5.79 -36.48
C TYR A 2 14.59 6.71 -35.45
N VAL A 3 14.47 8.00 -35.73
CA VAL A 3 13.88 9.00 -34.82
C VAL A 3 12.39 8.76 -34.59
N CYS A 4 11.67 8.28 -35.62
CA CYS A 4 10.24 7.98 -35.47
C CYS A 4 9.98 6.76 -34.61
N GLN A 5 10.80 5.72 -34.70
CA GLN A 5 10.70 4.52 -33.87
C GLN A 5 11.03 4.84 -32.42
N ASP A 6 12.05 5.62 -32.16
CA ASP A 6 12.42 6.02 -30.80
C ASP A 6 11.32 6.85 -30.13
N ARG A 7 10.69 7.76 -30.85
CA ARG A 7 9.58 8.55 -30.32
C ARG A 7 8.36 7.70 -30.03
N ALA A 8 8.06 6.73 -30.89
CA ALA A 8 6.94 5.80 -30.65
C ALA A 8 7.20 4.92 -29.42
N SER A 9 8.41 4.39 -29.26
CA SER A 9 8.80 3.59 -28.10
C SER A 9 8.74 4.40 -26.80
N VAL A 10 9.19 5.65 -26.81
CA VAL A 10 9.12 6.53 -25.63
C VAL A 10 7.68 6.86 -25.27
N ARG A 11 6.82 7.14 -26.26
CA ARG A 11 5.39 7.38 -25.99
C ARG A 11 4.68 6.18 -25.41
N GLU A 12 4.95 5.00 -25.94
CA GLU A 12 4.40 3.75 -25.42
C GLU A 12 4.85 3.49 -24.00
N PHE A 13 6.13 3.69 -23.70
CA PHE A 13 6.68 3.56 -22.37
C PHE A 13 6.05 4.54 -21.37
N VAL A 14 5.91 5.82 -21.73
CA VAL A 14 5.28 6.84 -20.88
C VAL A 14 3.81 6.52 -20.66
N SER A 15 3.07 6.10 -21.69
CA SER A 15 1.67 5.70 -21.58
C SER A 15 1.51 4.50 -20.62
N THR A 16 2.37 3.50 -20.73
CA THR A 16 2.36 2.34 -19.83
C THR A 16 2.64 2.74 -18.38
N GLN A 17 3.56 3.68 -18.16
CA GLN A 17 3.84 4.20 -16.82
C GLN A 17 2.69 5.02 -16.24
N GLU A 18 2.02 5.82 -17.06
CA GLU A 18 0.83 6.55 -16.64
C GLU A 18 -0.29 5.59 -16.23
N ASP A 19 -0.52 4.55 -17.02
CA ASP A 19 -1.52 3.53 -16.73
C ASP A 19 -1.22 2.82 -15.42
N ALA A 20 0.01 2.38 -15.22
CA ALA A 20 0.46 1.76 -13.99
C ALA A 20 0.35 2.72 -12.79
N GLY A 21 0.68 3.99 -12.98
CA GLY A 21 0.56 5.03 -11.98
C GLY A 21 -0.88 5.22 -11.53
N TRP A 22 -1.83 5.31 -12.48
CA TRP A 22 -3.25 5.42 -12.15
C TRP A 22 -3.79 4.19 -11.46
N VAL A 23 -3.43 3.00 -11.91
CA VAL A 23 -3.84 1.75 -11.25
C VAL A 23 -3.36 1.74 -9.79
N ASN A 24 -2.12 2.12 -9.53
CA ASN A 24 -1.59 2.20 -8.18
C ASN A 24 -2.29 3.26 -7.34
N GLN A 25 -2.57 4.42 -7.91
CA GLN A 25 -3.24 5.52 -7.20
C GLN A 25 -4.72 5.24 -6.92
N THR A 26 -5.38 4.45 -7.75
CA THR A 26 -6.78 4.07 -7.58
C THR A 26 -6.95 2.74 -6.83
N THR A 27 -5.88 2.20 -6.27
CA THR A 27 -5.91 0.98 -5.46
C THR A 27 -6.10 1.32 -3.99
N LEU A 28 -7.04 0.64 -3.34
CA LEU A 28 -7.17 0.62 -1.89
C LEU A 28 -6.37 -0.54 -1.35
N TYR A 29 -5.33 -0.23 -0.62
CA TYR A 29 -4.39 -1.20 -0.05
C TYR A 29 -4.86 -1.71 1.31
N GLU A 30 -4.19 -2.71 1.82
CA GLU A 30 -4.50 -3.34 3.10
C GLU A 30 -4.61 -2.33 4.25
N TYR A 31 -3.73 -1.33 4.29
CA TYR A 31 -3.73 -0.31 5.34
C TYR A 31 -4.92 0.66 5.27
N HIS A 32 -5.72 0.62 4.21
CA HIS A 32 -6.96 1.37 4.10
C HIS A 32 -8.16 0.67 4.76
N PHE A 33 -7.96 -0.56 5.23
CA PHE A 33 -9.00 -1.35 5.88
C PHE A 33 -8.63 -1.65 7.31
N ASP A 34 -9.66 -1.81 8.14
CA ASP A 34 -9.48 -2.25 9.52
C ASP A 34 -9.12 -3.74 9.53
N ASP A 35 -8.08 -4.11 10.26
CA ASP A 35 -7.59 -5.50 10.33
C ASP A 35 -8.64 -6.46 10.90
N ASP A 36 -9.44 -6.01 11.85
CA ASP A 36 -10.41 -6.85 12.53
C ASP A 36 -11.70 -7.04 11.73
N THR A 37 -12.23 -5.97 11.16
CA THR A 37 -13.53 -5.96 10.50
C THR A 37 -13.46 -5.99 8.99
N GLN A 38 -12.30 -5.70 8.41
CA GLN A 38 -12.08 -5.52 6.98
C GLN A 38 -12.96 -4.41 6.37
N LEU A 39 -13.48 -3.53 7.20
CA LEU A 39 -14.20 -2.35 6.76
C LEU A 39 -13.22 -1.23 6.43
N LEU A 40 -13.63 -0.36 5.52
CA LEU A 40 -12.82 0.79 5.13
C LEU A 40 -12.61 1.72 6.33
N ASN A 41 -11.36 2.02 6.66
CA ASN A 41 -11.03 2.95 7.74
C ASN A 41 -11.07 4.40 7.25
N ARG A 42 -10.81 5.35 8.15
CA ARG A 42 -10.86 6.78 7.82
C ARG A 42 -9.91 7.15 6.68
N SER A 43 -8.71 6.61 6.68
CA SER A 43 -7.72 6.82 5.62
C SER A 43 -8.23 6.29 4.28
N GLY A 44 -8.85 5.12 4.30
CA GLY A 44 -9.46 4.51 3.12
C GLY A 44 -10.63 5.34 2.58
N VAL A 45 -11.48 5.85 3.44
CA VAL A 45 -12.59 6.74 3.03
C VAL A 45 -12.07 8.01 2.38
N LEU A 46 -11.06 8.63 2.94
CA LEU A 46 -10.44 9.83 2.39
C LEU A 46 -9.80 9.54 1.02
N HIS A 47 -9.12 8.43 0.90
CA HIS A 47 -8.52 8.01 -0.37
C HIS A 47 -9.59 7.70 -1.43
N LEU A 48 -10.65 7.02 -1.04
CA LEU A 48 -11.79 6.75 -1.92
C LEU A 48 -12.43 8.06 -2.43
N LYS A 49 -12.65 9.02 -1.56
CA LYS A 49 -13.15 10.35 -1.94
C LYS A 49 -12.22 11.04 -2.93
N TRP A 50 -10.92 10.92 -2.71
CA TRP A 50 -9.91 11.46 -3.62
C TRP A 50 -10.01 10.79 -5.00
N ILE A 51 -10.11 9.46 -5.05
CA ILE A 51 -10.28 8.71 -6.31
C ILE A 51 -11.51 9.21 -7.07
N LEU A 52 -12.64 9.35 -6.39
CA LEU A 52 -13.89 9.78 -7.01
C LEU A 52 -13.83 11.21 -7.55
N ARG A 53 -13.01 12.07 -6.97
CA ARG A 53 -12.85 13.47 -7.39
C ARG A 53 -11.75 13.66 -8.42
N ALA A 54 -10.60 13.06 -8.19
CA ALA A 54 -9.37 13.33 -8.94
C ALA A 54 -9.19 12.44 -10.16
N ALA A 55 -9.65 11.19 -10.10
CA ALA A 55 -9.46 10.27 -11.21
C ALA A 55 -10.32 10.68 -12.40
N PRO A 56 -9.74 10.75 -13.62
CA PRO A 56 -10.53 10.97 -14.84
C PRO A 56 -11.58 9.87 -15.00
N ALA A 57 -12.70 10.19 -15.64
CA ALA A 57 -13.81 9.25 -15.82
C ALA A 57 -13.37 7.92 -16.44
N GLN A 58 -12.43 7.97 -17.39
CA GLN A 58 -11.91 6.79 -18.08
C GLN A 58 -11.03 5.91 -17.19
N ARG A 59 -10.48 6.47 -16.11
CA ARG A 59 -9.57 5.79 -15.18
C ARG A 59 -10.16 5.63 -13.78
N ARG A 60 -11.44 5.89 -13.65
CA ARG A 60 -12.16 5.78 -12.38
C ARG A 60 -12.60 4.34 -12.15
N ILE A 61 -11.62 3.51 -11.86
CA ILE A 61 -11.79 2.12 -11.46
C ILE A 61 -11.19 2.00 -10.06
N ILE A 62 -11.95 1.42 -9.15
CA ILE A 62 -11.47 1.21 -7.78
C ILE A 62 -10.91 -0.20 -7.69
N TYR A 63 -9.60 -0.30 -7.48
CA TYR A 63 -8.94 -1.58 -7.25
C TYR A 63 -8.83 -1.82 -5.75
N ILE A 64 -9.04 -3.04 -5.34
CA ILE A 64 -8.95 -3.45 -3.93
C ILE A 64 -7.90 -4.54 -3.82
N GLN A 65 -6.90 -4.30 -2.97
CA GLN A 65 -5.91 -5.32 -2.67
C GLN A 65 -6.58 -6.53 -2.05
N THR A 66 -6.35 -7.70 -2.64
CA THR A 66 -6.88 -8.96 -2.12
C THR A 66 -6.22 -9.32 -0.80
N ALA A 67 -7.00 -9.87 0.12
CA ALA A 67 -6.49 -10.48 1.34
C ALA A 67 -6.16 -11.96 1.10
N ASP A 68 -5.39 -12.55 2.01
CA ASP A 68 -5.07 -13.96 1.95
C ASP A 68 -6.32 -14.85 2.04
N ALA A 69 -7.29 -14.42 2.84
CA ALA A 69 -8.59 -15.09 2.92
C ALA A 69 -9.58 -14.47 1.93
N GLY A 70 -10.19 -15.28 1.06
CA GLY A 70 -11.18 -14.82 0.09
C GLY A 70 -12.37 -14.12 0.71
N GLN A 71 -12.79 -14.54 1.90
CA GLN A 71 -13.88 -13.92 2.65
C GLN A 71 -13.54 -12.48 3.06
N ALA A 72 -12.30 -12.22 3.44
CA ALA A 72 -11.85 -10.87 3.77
C ALA A 72 -11.87 -9.95 2.56
N THR A 73 -11.51 -10.46 1.39
CA THR A 73 -11.60 -9.72 0.12
C THR A 73 -13.04 -9.33 -0.19
N GLU A 74 -13.98 -10.24 -0.02
CA GLU A 74 -15.41 -9.96 -0.22
C GLU A 74 -15.94 -8.89 0.75
N LEU A 75 -15.53 -8.93 2.01
CA LEU A 75 -15.88 -7.91 2.99
C LEU A 75 -15.34 -6.54 2.60
N ARG A 76 -14.10 -6.48 2.13
CA ARG A 76 -13.50 -5.24 1.62
C ARG A 76 -14.30 -4.68 0.44
N MET A 77 -14.62 -5.53 -0.52
CA MET A 77 -15.39 -5.13 -1.71
C MET A 77 -16.79 -4.62 -1.34
N THR A 78 -17.47 -5.31 -0.45
CA THR A 78 -18.80 -4.91 0.01
C THR A 78 -18.75 -3.57 0.73
N SER A 79 -17.78 -3.37 1.60
CA SER A 79 -17.59 -2.10 2.32
C SER A 79 -17.37 -0.94 1.34
N VAL A 80 -16.47 -1.12 0.37
CA VAL A 80 -16.16 -0.08 -0.62
C VAL A 80 -17.37 0.25 -1.50
N ARG A 81 -18.07 -0.75 -1.97
CA ARG A 81 -19.29 -0.56 -2.77
C ARG A 81 -20.35 0.21 -2.00
N GLY A 82 -20.59 -0.15 -0.74
CA GLY A 82 -21.56 0.53 0.10
C GLY A 82 -21.24 2.01 0.32
N ILE A 83 -20.00 2.33 0.63
CA ILE A 83 -19.56 3.71 0.82
C ILE A 83 -19.58 4.48 -0.49
N THR A 84 -19.17 3.87 -1.58
CA THR A 84 -19.19 4.50 -2.89
C THR A 84 -20.62 4.83 -3.32
N GLU A 85 -21.55 3.92 -3.07
CA GLU A 85 -22.97 4.13 -3.34
C GLU A 85 -23.52 5.32 -2.55
N GLU A 86 -23.16 5.45 -1.29
CA GLU A 86 -23.54 6.62 -0.47
C GLU A 86 -22.97 7.94 -1.00
N LEU A 87 -21.76 7.90 -1.57
CA LEU A 87 -21.08 9.09 -2.03
C LEU A 87 -21.54 9.56 -3.43
N VAL A 88 -21.76 8.64 -4.35
CA VAL A 88 -22.04 8.98 -5.76
C VAL A 88 -23.38 8.49 -6.29
N GLY A 89 -24.08 7.65 -5.53
CA GLY A 89 -25.33 7.03 -5.95
C GLY A 89 -25.13 5.81 -6.85
N LEU A 90 -26.18 5.00 -6.95
CA LEU A 90 -26.17 3.75 -7.73
C LEU A 90 -25.91 3.95 -9.22
N GLU A 91 -26.34 5.07 -9.77
CA GLU A 91 -26.23 5.37 -11.21
C GLU A 91 -24.81 5.65 -11.66
N ASN A 92 -23.96 6.09 -10.75
CA ASN A 92 -22.60 6.53 -11.03
C ASN A 92 -21.53 5.67 -10.36
N LEU A 93 -21.87 4.44 -10.00
CA LEU A 93 -20.93 3.54 -9.35
C LEU A 93 -19.79 3.15 -10.30
N PRO A 94 -18.55 3.48 -9.95
CA PRO A 94 -17.41 2.96 -10.72
C PRO A 94 -17.23 1.47 -10.48
N PRO A 95 -16.62 0.75 -11.41
CA PRO A 95 -16.30 -0.66 -11.20
C PRO A 95 -15.32 -0.84 -10.04
N VAL A 96 -15.57 -1.85 -9.22
CA VAL A 96 -14.73 -2.25 -8.10
C VAL A 96 -14.16 -3.61 -8.40
N ILE A 97 -12.85 -3.70 -8.52
CA ILE A 97 -12.15 -4.89 -9.00
C ILE A 97 -11.10 -5.33 -7.97
N PRO A 98 -11.10 -6.61 -7.57
CA PRO A 98 -10.02 -7.12 -6.72
C PRO A 98 -8.71 -7.21 -7.51
N ARG A 99 -7.61 -6.87 -6.87
CA ARG A 99 -6.28 -6.88 -7.47
C ARG A 99 -5.29 -7.54 -6.53
N VAL A 100 -4.58 -8.53 -7.06
CA VAL A 100 -3.44 -9.11 -6.35
C VAL A 100 -2.27 -8.15 -6.51
N THR A 101 -1.78 -7.61 -5.41
CA THR A 101 -0.65 -6.70 -5.44
C THR A 101 0.24 -6.95 -4.24
N ALA A 102 1.55 -6.82 -4.44
CA ALA A 102 2.49 -6.76 -3.33
C ALA A 102 2.27 -5.45 -2.56
N PRO A 103 2.48 -5.43 -1.23
CA PRO A 103 2.39 -4.19 -0.47
C PRO A 103 3.45 -3.21 -0.99
N ILE A 104 2.98 -2.18 -1.70
CA ILE A 104 3.84 -1.14 -2.23
C ILE A 104 3.66 0.10 -1.37
N GLY A 105 4.77 0.53 -0.75
CA GLY A 105 4.91 1.89 -0.25
C GLY A 105 3.84 2.38 0.70
N ARG A 106 3.88 1.94 1.94
CA ARG A 106 3.22 2.67 3.03
C ARG A 106 3.81 4.08 3.11
N SER A 107 3.04 5.04 3.61
CA SER A 107 3.56 6.38 3.85
C SER A 107 4.82 6.32 4.73
N ALA A 108 5.77 7.23 4.53
CA ALA A 108 7.01 7.25 5.30
C ALA A 108 6.75 7.29 6.83
N LEU A 109 5.73 8.02 7.26
CA LEU A 109 5.33 8.08 8.67
C LEU A 109 4.86 6.73 9.22
N GLU A 110 4.16 5.97 8.42
CA GLU A 110 3.66 4.66 8.79
C GLU A 110 4.78 3.62 8.86
N VAL A 111 5.70 3.65 7.90
CA VAL A 111 6.90 2.81 7.90
C VAL A 111 7.78 3.12 9.11
N ASP A 112 8.00 4.39 9.43
CA ASP A 112 8.74 4.81 10.62
C ASP A 112 8.08 4.31 11.91
N GLY A 113 6.76 4.38 11.99
CA GLY A 113 6.02 3.87 13.13
C GLY A 113 6.20 2.37 13.33
N ILE A 114 6.15 1.60 12.26
CA ILE A 114 6.36 0.15 12.28
C ILE A 114 7.81 -0.17 12.66
N GLN A 115 8.78 0.50 12.07
CA GLN A 115 10.19 0.28 12.38
C GLN A 115 10.51 0.61 13.84
N ARG A 116 9.95 1.68 14.39
CA ARG A 116 10.10 2.00 15.81
C ARG A 116 9.47 0.95 16.72
N GLY A 117 8.30 0.44 16.35
CA GLY A 117 7.66 -0.65 17.06
C GLY A 117 8.49 -1.92 17.06
N GLU A 118 9.04 -2.29 15.92
CA GLU A 118 9.93 -3.44 15.78
C GLU A 118 11.22 -3.26 16.58
N MET A 119 11.84 -2.09 16.51
CA MET A 119 13.06 -1.79 17.28
C MET A 119 12.81 -1.85 18.79
N SER A 120 11.67 -1.40 19.26
CA SER A 120 11.32 -1.43 20.69
C SER A 120 11.02 -2.85 21.19
N SER A 121 10.55 -3.73 20.32
CA SER A 121 10.25 -5.13 20.64
C SER A 121 11.46 -6.06 20.48
N GLN A 122 12.49 -5.65 19.76
CA GLN A 122 13.71 -6.42 19.64
C GLN A 122 14.52 -6.37 20.94
N PRO A 123 14.98 -7.52 21.44
CA PRO A 123 15.88 -7.51 22.60
C PRO A 123 17.16 -6.77 22.22
N VAL A 124 17.61 -5.92 23.13
CA VAL A 124 18.86 -5.19 22.96
C VAL A 124 19.97 -6.20 22.68
N PRO A 125 20.73 -6.06 21.60
CA PRO A 125 21.84 -6.97 21.34
C PRO A 125 22.80 -6.92 22.51
N ARG A 126 22.89 -8.01 23.24
CA ARG A 126 23.83 -8.12 24.33
C ARG A 126 25.22 -8.24 23.72
N ILE A 127 26.02 -7.22 23.88
CA ILE A 127 27.45 -7.31 23.62
C ILE A 127 27.97 -8.36 24.59
N SER A 128 28.47 -9.44 24.07
CA SER A 128 28.96 -10.53 24.89
C SER A 128 30.03 -10.04 25.85
N PRO A 129 29.85 -10.16 27.17
CA PRO A 129 30.86 -9.71 28.12
C PRO A 129 32.16 -10.47 28.02
N ALA A 130 32.16 -11.60 27.31
CA ALA A 130 33.36 -12.37 27.07
C ALA A 130 34.45 -11.65 26.27
N LEU A 131 34.04 -10.68 25.42
CA LEU A 131 35.00 -9.87 24.67
C LEU A 131 35.66 -8.78 25.51
N GLY A 132 35.03 -8.38 26.60
CA GLY A 132 35.59 -7.42 27.52
C GLY A 132 36.47 -8.01 28.64
N ALA A 133 36.26 -9.29 28.92
CA ALA A 133 36.98 -9.95 30.00
C ALA A 133 38.36 -10.48 29.57
N GLY A 134 38.62 -10.55 28.28
CA GLY A 134 39.88 -11.06 27.76
C GLY A 134 41.08 -10.10 27.92
N GLY A 135 40.86 -8.90 28.32
CA GLY A 135 41.93 -7.90 28.46
C GLY A 135 42.48 -7.71 29.87
N GLY A 136 41.89 -8.36 30.84
CA GLY A 136 42.24 -8.05 32.24
C GLY A 136 43.07 -9.15 32.95
N GLY A 137 43.40 -10.18 32.28
CA GLY A 137 44.01 -11.36 32.91
C GLY A 137 45.54 -11.35 33.02
N GLY A 138 46.16 -10.27 32.71
CA GLY A 138 47.62 -10.26 32.57
C GLY A 138 48.43 -9.66 33.69
N ALA A 139 47.83 -9.26 34.77
CA ALA A 139 48.57 -8.56 35.76
C ALA A 139 48.53 -9.22 37.14
N THR A 140 49.23 -10.29 37.26
CA THR A 140 49.57 -10.76 38.58
C THR A 140 51.04 -11.10 38.60
N PRO A 141 51.78 -10.44 39.47
CA PRO A 141 53.15 -10.80 39.74
C PRO A 141 53.21 -12.15 40.45
#